data_384fe3458bec36b2bd30db3445e240dc
#
_entry.id   384fe3458bec36b2bd30db3445e240dc
#
_cell.length_a   1.000
_cell.length_b   1.000
_cell.length_c   1.000
_cell.angle_alpha   90.00
_cell.angle_beta   90.00
_cell.angle_gamma   90.00
#
_symmetry.space_group_name_H-M   'P 1'
#
loop_
_entity.id
_entity.type
_entity.pdbx_description
1 polymer ?
#
loop_
_entity_poly.entity_id
_entity_poly.type
_entity_poly.pdbx_seq_one_letter_code
_entity_poly.pdbx_strand_id
1 'polypeptide(L)'
;MSSLQEEIASRRTFAIISHPDAGKTTLTEKLLLYTGSIQTAGSVKGKSSSKHAVSDWMDIEKERGISVTSSVLQFNYDGCCVNILDTPGHQDFSEDTYRTLMAADAAVMVIDAAKGVEAQTKKLFKVCTLRHIPIFTFVNKLDREARDPFELMEEIETVLGIGTYPMNWPIGCGRNFRGVFDRRTRHVIAFDGEGRGNSSKKVQEIEAELGDSALDNLIGEDNHSNLMDDIELLDGAGDELDLEAVRNGKLSPVFFGSALTNFGVEPFLKGFLELAPTPRAYNDCLTDTPVDPTSDSFSGFVFKIQANMDKNHRDRIAFVRICSGKFERGMEAYHMQGKKKLKLATGTSMMADDRAIVDEAYAGDIVGLFDPGIFSIGDTVCAAKNKVQFPSIPMFAPEMFAKISQVNTLKRKQFVKGMEQLAQEGAIQIFRELGSGMESVIVGAVGVLQFEVLEQRLKNEYNVEVRRQGLPYSIIRWVANPEEVDVPKLNLTHDTYRVENMRGEKLLLFTSEWNLRYGIEHNPNLELSEFGNVSFK
;
A
#
# COMPACT_ATOMS: atom_id res chain seq x y z
N MET A 1 -1.20 -6.85 -33.09
CA MET A 1 -0.85 -5.91 -31.99
C MET A 1 -2.16 -5.38 -31.45
N SER A 2 -2.38 -5.52 -30.14
CA SER A 2 -3.56 -4.96 -29.46
C SER A 2 -3.53 -3.42 -29.56
N SER A 3 -4.69 -2.78 -29.62
CA SER A 3 -4.79 -1.33 -29.60
C SER A 3 -4.37 -0.78 -28.21
N LEU A 4 -3.94 0.49 -28.14
CA LEU A 4 -3.62 1.16 -26.87
C LEU A 4 -4.77 1.01 -25.86
N GLN A 5 -6.01 1.13 -26.32
CA GLN A 5 -7.21 1.00 -25.49
C GLN A 5 -7.40 -0.42 -24.94
N GLU A 6 -7.17 -1.46 -25.75
CA GLU A 6 -7.26 -2.86 -25.30
C GLU A 6 -6.19 -3.18 -24.25
N GLU A 7 -4.95 -2.70 -24.48
CA GLU A 7 -3.87 -2.85 -23.51
C GLU A 7 -4.21 -2.19 -22.17
N ILE A 8 -4.71 -0.95 -22.18
CA ILE A 8 -5.10 -0.24 -20.96
C ILE A 8 -6.29 -0.94 -20.28
N ALA A 9 -7.30 -1.36 -21.04
CA ALA A 9 -8.48 -2.04 -20.51
C ALA A 9 -8.15 -3.38 -19.83
N SER A 10 -7.06 -4.04 -20.21
CA SER A 10 -6.61 -5.28 -19.57
C SER A 10 -5.88 -5.07 -18.24
N ARG A 11 -5.51 -3.83 -17.83
CA ARG A 11 -4.76 -3.57 -16.60
C ARG A 11 -5.67 -3.55 -15.37
N ARG A 12 -5.18 -4.17 -14.29
CA ARG A 12 -5.80 -4.13 -12.97
C ARG A 12 -4.71 -3.85 -11.93
N THR A 13 -4.82 -2.71 -11.24
CA THR A 13 -3.82 -2.31 -10.25
C THR A 13 -4.49 -2.07 -8.91
N PHE A 14 -4.14 -2.87 -7.94
CA PHE A 14 -4.75 -2.81 -6.62
C PHE A 14 -3.74 -2.92 -5.49
N ALA A 15 -4.07 -2.30 -4.37
CA ALA A 15 -3.32 -2.44 -3.13
C ALA A 15 -4.00 -3.42 -2.19
N ILE A 16 -3.21 -4.20 -1.45
CA ILE A 16 -3.75 -5.05 -0.38
C ILE A 16 -3.51 -4.36 0.95
N ILE A 17 -4.60 -4.11 1.68
CA ILE A 17 -4.60 -3.43 2.98
C ILE A 17 -5.17 -4.35 4.07
N SER A 18 -4.62 -4.26 5.28
CA SER A 18 -5.11 -5.03 6.41
C SER A 18 -4.56 -4.52 7.74
N HIS A 19 -5.14 -5.00 8.83
CA HIS A 19 -4.47 -5.02 10.13
C HIS A 19 -3.28 -6.00 10.11
N PRO A 20 -2.20 -5.78 10.92
CA PRO A 20 -1.14 -6.77 11.09
C PRO A 20 -1.68 -8.16 11.40
N ASP A 21 -1.05 -9.19 10.87
CA ASP A 21 -1.43 -10.60 11.04
C ASP A 21 -2.80 -11.03 10.45
N ALA A 22 -3.55 -10.17 9.75
CA ALA A 22 -4.79 -10.60 9.07
C ALA A 22 -4.55 -11.60 7.90
N GLY A 23 -3.29 -11.76 7.48
CA GLY A 23 -2.88 -12.72 6.45
C GLY A 23 -2.66 -12.11 5.07
N LYS A 24 -2.39 -10.80 5.01
CA LYS A 24 -2.12 -10.05 3.78
C LYS A 24 -1.01 -10.69 2.93
N THR A 25 0.20 -10.82 3.48
CA THR A 25 1.36 -11.41 2.78
C THR A 25 1.07 -12.85 2.34
N THR A 26 0.34 -13.63 3.16
CA THR A 26 -0.09 -14.97 2.78
C THR A 26 -1.02 -14.94 1.58
N LEU A 27 -1.99 -14.01 1.53
CA LEU A 27 -2.88 -13.86 0.38
C LEU A 27 -2.10 -13.46 -0.88
N THR A 28 -1.18 -12.49 -0.78
CA THR A 28 -0.30 -12.08 -1.89
C THR A 28 0.47 -13.27 -2.47
N GLU A 29 1.12 -14.08 -1.62
CA GLU A 29 1.85 -15.28 -2.04
C GLU A 29 0.94 -16.31 -2.73
N LYS A 30 -0.31 -16.45 -2.27
CA LYS A 30 -1.25 -17.38 -2.88
C LYS A 30 -1.78 -16.88 -4.23
N LEU A 31 -2.00 -15.57 -4.38
CA LEU A 31 -2.32 -14.99 -5.68
C LEU A 31 -1.21 -15.25 -6.70
N LEU A 32 0.06 -15.06 -6.32
CA LEU A 32 1.21 -15.38 -7.17
C LEU A 32 1.31 -16.88 -7.51
N LEU A 33 0.92 -17.75 -6.59
CA LEU A 33 0.88 -19.20 -6.82
C LEU A 33 -0.19 -19.57 -7.87
N TYR A 34 -1.40 -19.04 -7.74
CA TYR A 34 -2.50 -19.33 -8.68
C TYR A 34 -2.22 -18.81 -10.09
N THR A 35 -1.51 -17.70 -10.21
CA THR A 35 -1.11 -17.15 -11.51
C THR A 35 0.08 -17.88 -12.14
N GLY A 36 0.71 -18.80 -11.43
CA GLY A 36 1.90 -19.54 -11.90
C GLY A 36 3.19 -18.73 -11.87
N SER A 37 3.16 -17.51 -11.29
CA SER A 37 4.33 -16.65 -11.16
C SER A 37 5.36 -17.22 -10.18
N ILE A 38 4.91 -18.02 -9.21
CA ILE A 38 5.76 -18.82 -8.32
C ILE A 38 5.30 -20.28 -8.31
N GLN A 39 6.24 -21.22 -8.14
CA GLN A 39 5.91 -22.66 -8.09
C GLN A 39 5.47 -23.12 -6.71
N THR A 40 5.91 -22.45 -5.65
CA THR A 40 5.57 -22.76 -4.25
C THR A 40 5.49 -21.47 -3.46
N ALA A 41 4.40 -21.27 -2.73
CA ALA A 41 4.24 -20.08 -1.87
C ALA A 41 5.20 -20.13 -0.68
N GLY A 42 5.78 -18.98 -0.33
CA GLY A 42 6.59 -18.79 0.86
C GLY A 42 5.74 -18.72 2.15
N SER A 43 6.39 -18.72 3.31
CA SER A 43 5.74 -18.64 4.63
C SER A 43 6.30 -17.50 5.46
N VAL A 44 5.42 -16.69 6.06
CA VAL A 44 5.77 -15.58 6.95
C VAL A 44 6.15 -16.06 8.36
N LYS A 45 5.61 -17.19 8.82
CA LYS A 45 5.85 -17.72 10.18
C LYS A 45 6.33 -19.15 10.13
N GLY A 46 7.61 -19.37 10.45
CA GLY A 46 8.15 -20.68 10.71
C GLY A 46 9.66 -20.68 10.82
N LYS A 47 10.19 -20.96 12.01
CA LYS A 47 11.64 -21.21 12.24
C LYS A 47 12.23 -22.37 11.40
N SER A 48 11.40 -23.06 10.62
CA SER A 48 11.79 -24.25 9.85
C SER A 48 11.51 -24.17 8.34
N SER A 49 10.92 -23.08 7.81
CA SER A 49 10.72 -22.97 6.37
C SER A 49 11.93 -22.31 5.70
N SER A 50 12.51 -22.99 4.74
CA SER A 50 13.67 -22.53 3.96
C SER A 50 13.33 -21.45 2.91
N LYS A 51 12.05 -21.07 2.76
CA LYS A 51 11.58 -20.05 1.82
C LYS A 51 10.77 -18.97 2.55
N HIS A 52 11.27 -17.74 2.48
CA HIS A 52 10.55 -16.53 2.91
C HIS A 52 9.57 -16.08 1.82
N ALA A 53 8.62 -15.20 2.18
CA ALA A 53 7.70 -14.60 1.22
C ALA A 53 8.49 -13.73 0.21
N VAL A 54 8.05 -13.75 -1.04
CA VAL A 54 8.68 -12.97 -2.13
C VAL A 54 8.55 -11.47 -1.87
N SER A 55 7.45 -11.06 -1.22
CA SER A 55 7.22 -9.65 -0.85
C SER A 55 8.16 -9.13 0.25
N ASP A 56 8.69 -10.01 1.12
CA ASP A 56 9.53 -9.63 2.26
C ASP A 56 11.02 -9.85 1.91
N TRP A 57 11.64 -8.86 1.31
CA TRP A 57 13.01 -8.95 0.80
C TRP A 57 14.06 -8.42 1.79
N MET A 58 13.71 -7.52 2.72
CA MET A 58 14.64 -6.99 3.73
C MET A 58 14.97 -8.00 4.82
N ASP A 59 16.21 -7.98 5.32
CA ASP A 59 16.63 -8.86 6.43
C ASP A 59 15.75 -8.63 7.68
N ILE A 60 15.37 -7.39 7.97
CA ILE A 60 14.51 -7.06 9.12
C ILE A 60 13.08 -7.60 8.98
N GLU A 61 12.54 -7.62 7.75
CA GLU A 61 11.23 -8.21 7.45
C GLU A 61 11.25 -9.71 7.72
N LYS A 62 12.31 -10.38 7.27
CA LYS A 62 12.52 -11.83 7.47
C LYS A 62 12.74 -12.20 8.93
N GLU A 63 13.52 -11.40 9.67
CA GLU A 63 13.79 -11.64 11.09
C GLU A 63 12.56 -11.45 11.97
N ARG A 64 11.74 -10.44 11.67
CA ARG A 64 10.57 -10.08 12.49
C ARG A 64 9.25 -10.65 11.99
N GLY A 65 9.20 -11.10 10.73
CA GLY A 65 7.98 -11.60 10.08
C GLY A 65 6.91 -10.52 9.89
N ILE A 66 7.35 -9.28 9.62
CA ILE A 66 6.48 -8.13 9.32
C ILE A 66 7.00 -7.42 8.07
N SER A 67 6.10 -7.02 7.18
CA SER A 67 6.44 -6.19 6.04
C SER A 67 6.66 -4.74 6.49
N VAL A 68 7.79 -4.16 6.08
CA VAL A 68 8.24 -2.80 6.45
C VAL A 68 8.04 -1.82 5.30
N THR A 69 8.21 -2.31 4.06
CA THR A 69 8.05 -1.52 2.84
C THR A 69 7.03 -2.16 1.91
N SER A 70 6.38 -1.31 1.10
CA SER A 70 5.49 -1.81 0.04
C SER A 70 6.29 -2.54 -1.03
N SER A 71 5.73 -3.63 -1.56
CA SER A 71 6.26 -4.35 -2.71
C SER A 71 5.35 -4.17 -3.92
N VAL A 72 5.93 -4.09 -5.11
CA VAL A 72 5.20 -4.04 -6.38
C VAL A 72 5.41 -5.36 -7.09
N LEU A 73 4.34 -6.06 -7.40
CA LEU A 73 4.36 -7.37 -8.06
C LEU A 73 3.47 -7.32 -9.29
N GLN A 74 3.95 -7.85 -10.41
CA GLN A 74 3.21 -7.88 -11.67
C GLN A 74 3.13 -9.30 -12.23
N PHE A 75 1.98 -9.66 -12.77
CA PHE A 75 1.76 -10.94 -13.45
C PHE A 75 0.60 -10.85 -14.44
N ASN A 76 0.50 -11.84 -15.32
CA ASN A 76 -0.63 -11.98 -16.24
C ASN A 76 -1.54 -13.12 -15.77
N TYR A 77 -2.85 -12.89 -15.77
CA TYR A 77 -3.84 -13.90 -15.44
C TYR A 77 -5.15 -13.60 -16.16
N ASP A 78 -5.72 -14.61 -16.82
CA ASP A 78 -7.01 -14.55 -17.53
C ASP A 78 -7.17 -13.31 -18.42
N GLY A 79 -6.17 -13.03 -19.25
CA GLY A 79 -6.15 -11.89 -20.18
C GLY A 79 -5.91 -10.53 -19.52
N CYS A 80 -5.78 -10.46 -18.20
CA CYS A 80 -5.46 -9.24 -17.46
C CYS A 80 -3.96 -9.17 -17.13
N CYS A 81 -3.40 -7.97 -17.22
CA CYS A 81 -2.12 -7.62 -16.61
C CYS A 81 -2.40 -7.04 -15.23
N VAL A 82 -1.98 -7.75 -14.20
CA VAL A 82 -2.32 -7.45 -12.80
C VAL A 82 -1.10 -6.89 -12.09
N ASN A 83 -1.27 -5.74 -11.45
CA ASN A 83 -0.27 -5.13 -10.59
C ASN A 83 -0.77 -5.17 -9.15
N ILE A 84 -0.08 -5.91 -8.28
CA ILE A 84 -0.32 -5.94 -6.84
C ILE A 84 0.64 -4.98 -6.15
N LEU A 85 0.07 -4.12 -5.32
CA LEU A 85 0.78 -3.27 -4.39
C LEU A 85 0.61 -3.86 -2.98
N ASP A 86 1.56 -4.67 -2.55
CA ASP A 86 1.56 -5.23 -1.19
C ASP A 86 2.04 -4.18 -0.20
N THR A 87 1.19 -3.75 0.73
CA THR A 87 1.47 -2.66 1.67
C THR A 87 1.94 -3.17 3.03
N PRO A 88 2.73 -2.40 3.80
CA PRO A 88 3.00 -2.76 5.20
C PRO A 88 1.71 -2.80 6.02
N GLY A 89 1.56 -3.81 6.88
CA GLY A 89 0.40 -3.91 7.77
C GLY A 89 0.53 -3.09 9.05
N HIS A 90 1.75 -2.79 9.50
CA HIS A 90 2.01 -2.13 10.77
C HIS A 90 1.76 -0.61 10.68
N GLN A 91 1.14 -0.04 11.74
CA GLN A 91 0.77 1.39 11.78
C GLN A 91 1.95 2.35 11.62
N ASP A 92 3.16 1.96 12.06
CA ASP A 92 4.36 2.78 11.95
C ASP A 92 4.75 3.05 10.49
N PHE A 93 4.27 2.23 9.55
CA PHE A 93 4.52 2.37 8.11
C PHE A 93 3.29 2.84 7.32
N SER A 94 2.30 3.46 7.99
CA SER A 94 1.07 3.94 7.35
C SER A 94 1.32 4.99 6.28
N GLU A 95 2.39 5.77 6.36
CA GLU A 95 2.78 6.74 5.33
C GLU A 95 3.15 6.05 4.00
N ASP A 96 3.92 4.94 4.05
CA ASP A 96 4.24 4.14 2.85
C ASP A 96 2.98 3.50 2.26
N THR A 97 2.09 2.98 3.11
CA THR A 97 0.78 2.47 2.70
C THR A 97 -0.05 3.54 2.00
N TYR A 98 -0.10 4.76 2.55
CA TYR A 98 -0.83 5.86 1.94
C TYR A 98 -0.29 6.22 0.55
N ARG A 99 1.04 6.35 0.40
CA ARG A 99 1.69 6.65 -0.89
C ARG A 99 1.38 5.57 -1.92
N THR A 100 1.41 4.33 -1.49
CA THR A 100 1.12 3.16 -2.32
C THR A 100 -0.33 3.14 -2.78
N LEU A 101 -1.28 3.48 -1.89
CA LEU A 101 -2.70 3.62 -2.23
C LEU A 101 -2.95 4.73 -3.27
N MET A 102 -2.10 5.75 -3.34
CA MET A 102 -2.19 6.78 -4.39
C MET A 102 -2.00 6.20 -5.79
N ALA A 103 -1.23 5.13 -5.92
CA ALA A 103 -0.96 4.47 -7.21
C ALA A 103 -1.96 3.35 -7.55
N ALA A 104 -2.89 3.02 -6.67
CA ALA A 104 -3.86 1.94 -6.85
C ALA A 104 -5.17 2.42 -7.47
N ASP A 105 -5.81 1.57 -8.27
CA ASP A 105 -7.16 1.78 -8.82
C ASP A 105 -8.25 1.16 -7.95
N ALA A 106 -7.91 0.11 -7.18
CA ALA A 106 -8.76 -0.56 -6.21
C ALA A 106 -7.96 -0.96 -4.96
N ALA A 107 -8.65 -1.31 -3.88
CA ALA A 107 -8.05 -1.88 -2.69
C ALA A 107 -8.71 -3.20 -2.32
N VAL A 108 -7.91 -4.18 -1.92
CA VAL A 108 -8.37 -5.43 -1.30
C VAL A 108 -8.14 -5.32 0.21
N MET A 109 -9.20 -5.25 0.96
CA MET A 109 -9.20 -5.18 2.42
C MET A 109 -9.28 -6.59 2.99
N VAL A 110 -8.23 -7.04 3.69
CA VAL A 110 -8.19 -8.36 4.32
C VAL A 110 -8.60 -8.25 5.77
N ILE A 111 -9.63 -9.01 6.15
CA ILE A 111 -10.18 -9.07 7.52
C ILE A 111 -9.97 -10.47 8.09
N ASP A 112 -9.55 -10.56 9.35
CA ASP A 112 -9.49 -11.82 10.10
C ASP A 112 -10.90 -12.22 10.56
N ALA A 113 -11.39 -13.38 10.12
CA ALA A 113 -12.75 -13.85 10.40
C ALA A 113 -13.06 -14.01 11.90
N ALA A 114 -12.04 -14.22 12.73
CA ALA A 114 -12.22 -14.33 14.18
C ALA A 114 -12.24 -12.95 14.89
N LYS A 115 -11.56 -11.94 14.32
CA LYS A 115 -11.36 -10.64 14.95
C LYS A 115 -12.26 -9.53 14.43
N GLY A 116 -12.70 -9.63 13.16
CA GLY A 116 -13.50 -8.60 12.50
C GLY A 116 -12.70 -7.34 12.15
N VAL A 117 -13.32 -6.18 12.23
CA VAL A 117 -12.74 -4.88 11.81
C VAL A 117 -11.83 -4.29 12.88
N GLU A 118 -10.52 -4.41 12.70
CA GLU A 118 -9.52 -3.95 13.65
C GLU A 118 -9.10 -2.47 13.38
N ALA A 119 -8.43 -1.84 14.35
CA ALA A 119 -8.14 -0.40 14.36
C ALA A 119 -7.36 0.09 13.11
N GLN A 120 -6.36 -0.67 12.65
CA GLN A 120 -5.59 -0.28 11.46
C GLN A 120 -6.43 -0.37 10.18
N THR A 121 -7.31 -1.37 10.08
CA THR A 121 -8.26 -1.51 8.98
C THR A 121 -9.14 -0.26 8.85
N LYS A 122 -9.67 0.26 9.98
CA LYS A 122 -10.48 1.50 10.00
C LYS A 122 -9.71 2.71 9.46
N LYS A 123 -8.44 2.86 9.86
CA LYS A 123 -7.58 3.97 9.40
C LYS A 123 -7.36 3.89 7.88
N LEU A 124 -7.00 2.71 7.36
CA LEU A 124 -6.72 2.50 5.95
C LEU A 124 -7.99 2.61 5.09
N PHE A 125 -9.11 2.10 5.58
CA PHE A 125 -10.41 2.27 4.95
C PHE A 125 -10.74 3.75 4.75
N LYS A 126 -10.57 4.58 5.79
CA LYS A 126 -10.79 6.03 5.70
C LYS A 126 -9.94 6.69 4.60
N VAL A 127 -8.70 6.25 4.44
CA VAL A 127 -7.83 6.72 3.34
C VAL A 127 -8.42 6.37 1.98
N CYS A 128 -8.86 5.12 1.80
CA CYS A 128 -9.48 4.67 0.55
C CYS A 128 -10.74 5.48 0.23
N THR A 129 -11.61 5.71 1.22
CA THR A 129 -12.85 6.49 1.06
C THR A 129 -12.56 7.94 0.67
N LEU A 130 -11.60 8.61 1.32
CA LEU A 130 -11.19 9.98 0.98
C LEU A 130 -10.65 10.10 -0.45
N ARG A 131 -10.17 9.01 -1.01
CA ARG A 131 -9.60 8.93 -2.37
C ARG A 131 -10.55 8.29 -3.38
N HIS A 132 -11.77 7.96 -2.96
CA HIS A 132 -12.76 7.27 -3.80
C HIS A 132 -12.20 5.99 -4.45
N ILE A 133 -11.38 5.24 -3.69
CA ILE A 133 -10.82 3.96 -4.13
C ILE A 133 -11.85 2.88 -3.85
N PRO A 134 -12.35 2.13 -4.85
CA PRO A 134 -13.22 0.98 -4.65
C PRO A 134 -12.56 -0.07 -3.75
N ILE A 135 -13.33 -0.62 -2.81
CA ILE A 135 -12.84 -1.57 -1.81
C ILE A 135 -13.52 -2.91 -2.00
N PHE A 136 -12.71 -3.96 -2.09
CA PHE A 136 -13.11 -5.36 -2.09
C PHE A 136 -12.68 -5.98 -0.77
N THR A 137 -13.55 -6.69 -0.11
CA THR A 137 -13.25 -7.30 1.20
C THR A 137 -12.98 -8.78 1.05
N PHE A 138 -11.87 -9.26 1.62
CA PHE A 138 -11.55 -10.68 1.74
C PHE A 138 -11.55 -11.07 3.23
N VAL A 139 -12.57 -11.80 3.67
CA VAL A 139 -12.68 -12.35 5.02
C VAL A 139 -11.88 -13.65 5.08
N ASN A 140 -10.73 -13.57 5.74
CA ASN A 140 -9.67 -14.57 5.74
C ASN A 140 -9.67 -15.42 7.01
N LYS A 141 -8.99 -16.57 6.95
CA LYS A 141 -8.73 -17.49 8.05
C LYS A 141 -9.95 -18.32 8.51
N LEU A 142 -10.82 -18.63 7.59
CA LEU A 142 -11.93 -19.56 7.87
C LEU A 142 -11.47 -21.01 8.15
N ASP A 143 -10.18 -21.31 8.00
CA ASP A 143 -9.55 -22.55 8.49
C ASP A 143 -9.49 -22.64 10.03
N ARG A 144 -9.89 -21.60 10.73
CA ARG A 144 -9.96 -21.51 12.20
C ARG A 144 -11.39 -21.18 12.63
N GLU A 145 -11.65 -21.30 13.94
CA GLU A 145 -12.90 -20.81 14.54
C GLU A 145 -13.08 -19.34 14.16
N ALA A 146 -14.23 -19.04 13.57
CA ALA A 146 -14.60 -17.74 13.02
C ALA A 146 -15.92 -17.28 13.64
N ARG A 147 -16.15 -15.97 13.57
CA ARG A 147 -17.45 -15.37 13.89
C ARG A 147 -18.46 -15.68 12.79
N ASP A 148 -19.72 -15.51 13.10
CA ASP A 148 -20.80 -15.65 12.15
C ASP A 148 -20.61 -14.71 10.94
N PRO A 149 -20.77 -15.17 9.68
CA PRO A 149 -20.59 -14.35 8.49
C PRO A 149 -21.54 -13.15 8.41
N PHE A 150 -22.81 -13.29 8.87
CA PHE A 150 -23.77 -12.17 8.92
C PHE A 150 -23.31 -11.10 9.92
N GLU A 151 -22.86 -11.51 11.13
CA GLU A 151 -22.31 -10.56 12.11
C GLU A 151 -21.08 -9.82 11.61
N LEU A 152 -20.22 -10.49 10.83
CA LEU A 152 -19.03 -9.86 10.25
C LEU A 152 -19.41 -8.83 9.17
N MET A 153 -20.41 -9.11 8.36
CA MET A 153 -20.92 -8.17 7.37
C MET A 153 -21.57 -6.96 8.05
N GLU A 154 -22.43 -7.18 9.06
CA GLU A 154 -23.04 -6.11 9.83
C GLU A 154 -21.97 -5.22 10.50
N GLU A 155 -20.90 -5.82 11.05
CA GLU A 155 -19.79 -5.05 11.62
C GLU A 155 -19.08 -4.19 10.56
N ILE A 156 -18.81 -4.73 9.37
CA ILE A 156 -18.20 -3.98 8.27
C ILE A 156 -19.07 -2.77 7.93
N GLU A 157 -20.37 -2.96 7.79
CA GLU A 157 -21.32 -1.90 7.44
C GLU A 157 -21.43 -0.83 8.52
N THR A 158 -21.60 -1.25 9.78
CA THR A 158 -21.79 -0.31 10.90
C THR A 158 -20.52 0.44 11.26
N VAL A 159 -19.37 -0.24 11.22
CA VAL A 159 -18.09 0.33 11.65
C VAL A 159 -17.42 1.16 10.58
N LEU A 160 -17.54 0.75 9.30
CA LEU A 160 -16.92 1.41 8.18
C LEU A 160 -17.86 2.34 7.42
N GLY A 161 -19.17 2.13 7.52
CA GLY A 161 -20.18 2.92 6.81
C GLY A 161 -20.21 2.64 5.32
N ILE A 162 -19.92 1.41 4.89
CA ILE A 162 -19.98 0.94 3.50
C ILE A 162 -20.90 -0.26 3.43
N GLY A 163 -21.79 -0.31 2.43
CA GLY A 163 -22.61 -1.51 2.19
C GLY A 163 -21.77 -2.71 1.81
N THR A 164 -22.25 -3.92 2.09
CA THR A 164 -21.58 -5.18 1.74
C THR A 164 -22.44 -6.01 0.81
N TYR A 165 -21.80 -6.74 -0.10
CA TYR A 165 -22.44 -7.75 -0.94
C TYR A 165 -21.60 -9.03 -0.95
N PRO A 166 -22.07 -10.14 -0.36
CA PRO A 166 -21.34 -11.39 -0.37
C PRO A 166 -21.33 -11.99 -1.77
N MET A 167 -20.15 -12.10 -2.37
CA MET A 167 -19.93 -12.72 -3.67
C MET A 167 -19.93 -14.24 -3.58
N ASN A 168 -19.42 -14.76 -2.48
CA ASN A 168 -19.49 -16.15 -2.10
C ASN A 168 -19.93 -16.27 -0.64
N TRP A 169 -20.39 -17.46 -0.25
CA TRP A 169 -20.79 -17.76 1.12
C TRP A 169 -20.01 -18.94 1.67
N PRO A 170 -19.47 -18.88 2.89
CA PRO A 170 -18.64 -19.94 3.44
C PRO A 170 -19.49 -21.14 3.88
N ILE A 171 -18.97 -22.34 3.70
CA ILE A 171 -19.58 -23.59 4.12
C ILE A 171 -18.81 -24.13 5.33
N GLY A 172 -19.31 -23.81 6.52
CA GLY A 172 -18.65 -24.09 7.77
C GLY A 172 -17.43 -23.21 8.05
N CYS A 173 -16.77 -23.47 9.18
CA CYS A 173 -15.52 -22.81 9.58
C CYS A 173 -14.62 -23.77 10.37
N GLY A 174 -13.37 -23.40 10.62
CA GLY A 174 -12.41 -24.20 11.34
C GLY A 174 -12.16 -25.56 10.68
N ARG A 175 -12.27 -26.63 11.45
CA ARG A 175 -12.13 -28.00 10.92
C ARG A 175 -13.29 -28.42 10.00
N ASN A 176 -14.40 -27.71 10.07
CA ASN A 176 -15.59 -27.97 9.27
C ASN A 176 -15.67 -27.08 8.03
N PHE A 177 -14.68 -26.26 7.73
CA PHE A 177 -14.62 -25.47 6.51
C PHE A 177 -14.48 -26.41 5.31
N ARG A 178 -15.54 -26.52 4.48
CA ARG A 178 -15.66 -27.47 3.37
C ARG A 178 -15.58 -26.84 2.00
N GLY A 179 -15.87 -25.55 1.90
CA GLY A 179 -15.95 -24.87 0.62
C GLY A 179 -16.62 -23.51 0.71
N VAL A 180 -16.96 -22.98 -0.43
CA VAL A 180 -17.74 -21.77 -0.57
C VAL A 180 -18.86 -21.99 -1.60
N PHE A 181 -19.97 -21.30 -1.42
CA PHE A 181 -21.02 -21.19 -2.43
C PHE A 181 -20.82 -19.90 -3.22
N ASP A 182 -20.61 -20.00 -4.54
CA ASP A 182 -20.53 -18.82 -5.43
C ASP A 182 -21.95 -18.36 -5.78
N ARG A 183 -22.32 -17.15 -5.32
CA ARG A 183 -23.66 -16.59 -5.52
C ARG A 183 -23.95 -16.22 -6.98
N ARG A 184 -22.91 -15.96 -7.79
CA ARG A 184 -23.08 -15.59 -9.19
C ARG A 184 -23.37 -16.81 -10.06
N THR A 185 -22.59 -17.87 -9.89
CA THR A 185 -22.73 -19.10 -10.66
C THR A 185 -23.77 -20.04 -10.06
N ARG A 186 -24.15 -19.83 -8.80
CA ARG A 186 -25.06 -20.68 -8.00
C ARG A 186 -24.50 -22.09 -7.80
N HIS A 187 -23.17 -22.24 -7.81
CA HIS A 187 -22.50 -23.52 -7.57
C HIS A 187 -21.79 -23.53 -6.20
N VAL A 188 -21.76 -24.71 -5.61
CA VAL A 188 -20.91 -25.03 -4.46
C VAL A 188 -19.52 -25.39 -4.99
N ILE A 189 -18.50 -24.71 -4.50
CA ILE A 189 -17.10 -25.03 -4.74
C ILE A 189 -16.57 -25.72 -3.49
N ALA A 190 -16.58 -27.05 -3.49
CA ALA A 190 -16.08 -27.86 -2.39
C ALA A 190 -14.57 -28.11 -2.54
N PHE A 191 -13.87 -28.18 -1.44
CA PHE A 191 -12.44 -28.41 -1.41
C PHE A 191 -12.12 -29.83 -0.98
N ASP A 192 -11.24 -30.51 -1.72
CA ASP A 192 -10.80 -31.87 -1.38
C ASP A 192 -10.14 -31.89 0.00
N GLY A 193 -10.66 -32.74 0.89
CA GLY A 193 -10.29 -32.77 2.32
C GLY A 193 -8.86 -33.21 2.64
N GLU A 194 -8.05 -33.61 1.66
CA GLU A 194 -6.65 -33.99 1.84
C GLU A 194 -5.71 -32.77 2.02
N GLY A 195 -6.17 -31.56 1.69
CA GLY A 195 -5.39 -30.31 1.78
C GLY A 195 -5.38 -29.63 3.16
N ARG A 196 -5.65 -30.31 4.25
CA ARG A 196 -5.74 -29.76 5.62
C ARG A 196 -4.40 -29.37 6.23
N GLY A 197 -3.56 -28.68 5.50
CA GLY A 197 -2.28 -28.19 5.98
C GLY A 197 -1.90 -26.91 5.28
N ASN A 198 -0.79 -26.30 5.71
CA ASN A 198 -0.19 -25.17 5.00
C ASN A 198 0.14 -25.62 3.56
N SER A 199 -0.83 -25.46 2.64
CA SER A 199 -0.70 -25.94 1.27
C SER A 199 0.19 -24.97 0.48
N SER A 200 1.35 -25.45 0.06
CA SER A 200 2.22 -24.74 -0.88
C SER A 200 1.85 -24.98 -2.35
N LYS A 201 0.76 -25.71 -2.62
CA LYS A 201 0.28 -26.05 -3.97
C LYS A 201 -1.19 -25.66 -4.12
N LYS A 202 -1.64 -25.52 -5.37
CA LYS A 202 -3.08 -25.30 -5.70
C LYS A 202 -3.91 -26.44 -5.13
N VAL A 203 -5.11 -26.10 -4.63
CA VAL A 203 -6.10 -27.07 -4.14
C VAL A 203 -6.97 -27.48 -5.31
N GLN A 204 -7.40 -28.74 -5.34
CA GLN A 204 -8.38 -29.22 -6.31
C GLN A 204 -9.78 -28.78 -5.85
N GLU A 205 -10.50 -28.12 -6.71
CA GLU A 205 -11.87 -27.67 -6.51
C GLU A 205 -12.83 -28.64 -7.17
N ILE A 206 -13.96 -28.93 -6.51
CA ILE A 206 -15.04 -29.76 -7.03
C ILE A 206 -16.29 -28.87 -7.08
N GLU A 207 -16.80 -28.62 -8.28
CA GLU A 207 -18.03 -27.83 -8.47
C GLU A 207 -19.24 -28.73 -8.46
N ALA A 208 -20.30 -28.31 -7.76
CA ALA A 208 -21.59 -28.99 -7.72
C ALA A 208 -22.76 -27.99 -7.66
N GLU A 209 -23.91 -28.34 -8.23
CA GLU A 209 -25.11 -27.51 -8.12
C GLU A 209 -25.69 -27.58 -6.70
N LEU A 210 -26.32 -26.51 -6.22
CA LEU A 210 -26.88 -26.41 -4.86
C LEU A 210 -27.92 -27.48 -4.54
N GLY A 211 -28.66 -28.00 -5.55
CA GLY A 211 -29.65 -29.04 -5.40
C GLY A 211 -29.13 -30.46 -5.64
N ASP A 212 -27.82 -30.64 -5.82
CA ASP A 212 -27.28 -31.97 -6.09
C ASP A 212 -27.25 -32.84 -4.82
N SER A 213 -27.85 -34.03 -4.89
CA SER A 213 -27.81 -35.00 -3.77
C SER A 213 -26.40 -35.46 -3.40
N ALA A 214 -25.40 -35.26 -4.27
CA ALA A 214 -24.01 -35.54 -3.99
C ALA A 214 -23.37 -34.55 -2.98
N LEU A 215 -24.02 -33.40 -2.76
CA LEU A 215 -23.51 -32.38 -1.81
C LEU A 215 -23.44 -32.88 -0.37
N ASP A 216 -24.40 -33.69 0.08
CA ASP A 216 -24.39 -34.28 1.41
C ASP A 216 -23.12 -35.10 1.67
N ASN A 217 -22.62 -35.79 0.63
CA ASN A 217 -21.38 -36.54 0.72
C ASN A 217 -20.11 -35.65 0.67
N LEU A 218 -20.20 -34.52 -0.02
CA LEU A 218 -19.05 -33.59 -0.20
C LEU A 218 -18.86 -32.66 1.00
N ILE A 219 -19.96 -32.09 1.49
CA ILE A 219 -19.89 -31.05 2.54
C ILE A 219 -20.49 -31.48 3.88
N GLY A 220 -21.28 -32.58 3.91
CA GLY A 220 -22.03 -33.08 5.05
C GLY A 220 -23.44 -32.52 5.12
N GLU A 221 -24.42 -33.38 5.59
CA GLU A 221 -25.83 -33.02 5.67
C GLU A 221 -26.10 -31.74 6.47
N ASP A 222 -25.48 -31.58 7.64
CA ASP A 222 -25.66 -30.40 8.49
C ASP A 222 -25.20 -29.11 7.77
N ASN A 223 -24.06 -29.16 7.11
CA ASN A 223 -23.54 -28.00 6.36
C ASN A 223 -24.40 -27.67 5.14
N HIS A 224 -24.98 -28.70 4.48
CA HIS A 224 -25.87 -28.50 3.35
C HIS A 224 -27.18 -27.84 3.80
N SER A 225 -27.79 -28.33 4.89
CA SER A 225 -28.99 -27.71 5.46
C SER A 225 -28.75 -26.24 5.88
N ASN A 226 -27.70 -25.98 6.62
CA ASN A 226 -27.35 -24.62 7.05
C ASN A 226 -27.09 -23.70 5.84
N LEU A 227 -26.40 -24.21 4.80
CA LEU A 227 -26.17 -23.44 3.57
C LEU A 227 -27.48 -23.06 2.89
N MET A 228 -28.44 -23.98 2.81
CA MET A 228 -29.75 -23.71 2.21
C MET A 228 -30.49 -22.60 2.97
N ASP A 229 -30.50 -22.66 4.30
CA ASP A 229 -31.14 -21.66 5.15
C ASP A 229 -30.47 -20.29 4.99
N ASP A 230 -29.13 -20.24 4.99
CA ASP A 230 -28.37 -19.01 4.80
C ASP A 230 -28.60 -18.38 3.43
N ILE A 231 -28.65 -19.19 2.35
CA ILE A 231 -28.90 -18.70 1.00
C ILE A 231 -30.35 -18.19 0.84
N GLU A 232 -31.33 -18.84 1.48
CA GLU A 232 -32.71 -18.34 1.50
C GLU A 232 -32.80 -16.97 2.18
N LEU A 233 -32.07 -16.77 3.29
CA LEU A 233 -31.98 -15.47 3.98
C LEU A 233 -31.33 -14.42 3.08
N LEU A 234 -30.20 -14.75 2.45
CA LEU A 234 -29.46 -13.82 1.58
C LEU A 234 -30.25 -13.42 0.33
N ASP A 235 -30.98 -14.37 -0.26
CA ASP A 235 -31.82 -14.11 -1.44
C ASP A 235 -33.10 -13.34 -1.03
N GLY A 236 -33.62 -13.60 0.18
CA GLY A 236 -34.77 -12.88 0.76
C GLY A 236 -34.47 -11.44 1.18
N ALA A 237 -33.22 -11.14 1.56
CA ALA A 237 -32.80 -9.78 1.88
C ALA A 237 -32.75 -8.85 0.66
N GLY A 238 -32.68 -9.41 -0.55
CA GLY A 238 -33.04 -8.72 -1.78
C GLY A 238 -32.03 -7.72 -2.35
N ASP A 239 -30.83 -7.63 -1.81
CA ASP A 239 -29.81 -6.73 -2.36
C ASP A 239 -29.21 -7.32 -3.65
N GLU A 240 -29.33 -6.56 -4.74
CA GLU A 240 -28.64 -6.85 -5.99
C GLU A 240 -27.22 -6.23 -5.98
N LEU A 241 -26.29 -6.86 -6.73
CA LEU A 241 -24.96 -6.33 -6.90
C LEU A 241 -24.97 -5.03 -7.73
N ASP A 242 -24.91 -3.89 -7.07
CA ASP A 242 -24.82 -2.59 -7.73
C ASP A 242 -23.36 -2.26 -8.10
N LEU A 243 -23.03 -2.46 -9.39
CA LEU A 243 -21.68 -2.20 -9.92
C LEU A 243 -21.31 -0.71 -9.87
N GLU A 244 -22.28 0.19 -9.92
CA GLU A 244 -22.01 1.63 -9.81
C GLU A 244 -21.67 2.00 -8.36
N ALA A 245 -22.40 1.44 -7.39
CA ALA A 245 -22.08 1.60 -5.97
C ALA A 245 -20.70 1.02 -5.63
N VAL A 246 -20.31 -0.13 -6.23
CA VAL A 246 -18.94 -0.68 -6.08
C VAL A 246 -17.89 0.29 -6.62
N ARG A 247 -18.05 0.79 -7.84
CA ARG A 247 -17.12 1.74 -8.48
C ARG A 247 -16.98 3.05 -7.70
N ASN A 248 -18.05 3.47 -7.05
CA ASN A 248 -18.09 4.70 -6.25
C ASN A 248 -17.65 4.47 -4.79
N GLY A 249 -17.23 3.26 -4.41
CA GLY A 249 -16.78 2.92 -3.06
C GLY A 249 -17.89 2.97 -2.00
N LYS A 250 -19.17 2.78 -2.41
CA LYS A 250 -20.35 2.73 -1.53
C LYS A 250 -20.76 1.30 -1.16
N LEU A 251 -20.37 0.33 -1.97
CA LEU A 251 -20.63 -1.10 -1.79
C LEU A 251 -19.32 -1.86 -1.92
N SER A 252 -19.04 -2.74 -0.96
CA SER A 252 -17.87 -3.63 -0.99
C SER A 252 -18.32 -5.06 -1.34
N PRO A 253 -17.87 -5.63 -2.47
CA PRO A 253 -17.97 -7.06 -2.71
C PRO A 253 -17.16 -7.83 -1.64
N VAL A 254 -17.80 -8.77 -0.94
CA VAL A 254 -17.21 -9.56 0.14
C VAL A 254 -16.96 -10.99 -0.32
N PHE A 255 -15.74 -11.45 -0.10
CA PHE A 255 -15.32 -12.83 -0.40
C PHE A 255 -14.86 -13.49 0.89
N PHE A 256 -15.23 -14.74 1.09
CA PHE A 256 -14.86 -15.54 2.24
C PHE A 256 -13.86 -16.63 1.83
N GLY A 257 -12.85 -16.89 2.67
CA GLY A 257 -11.86 -17.91 2.34
C GLY A 257 -10.76 -18.10 3.41
N SER A 258 -9.76 -18.89 3.04
CA SER A 258 -8.52 -19.07 3.81
C SER A 258 -7.31 -19.04 2.90
N ALA A 259 -6.54 -17.98 2.99
CA ALA A 259 -5.29 -17.87 2.26
C ALA A 259 -4.29 -18.96 2.66
N LEU A 260 -4.28 -19.39 3.93
CA LEU A 260 -3.35 -20.43 4.41
C LEU A 260 -3.56 -21.76 3.71
N THR A 261 -4.80 -22.19 3.57
CA THR A 261 -5.20 -23.46 2.97
C THR A 261 -5.49 -23.39 1.48
N ASN A 262 -5.44 -22.22 0.89
CA ASN A 262 -5.80 -21.88 -0.51
C ASN A 262 -7.31 -21.97 -0.80
N PHE A 263 -8.17 -22.05 0.21
CA PHE A 263 -9.61 -22.18 0.01
C PHE A 263 -10.24 -20.84 -0.32
N GLY A 264 -10.99 -20.76 -1.41
CA GLY A 264 -11.66 -19.56 -1.87
C GLY A 264 -10.76 -18.48 -2.50
N VAL A 265 -9.44 -18.75 -2.66
CA VAL A 265 -8.51 -17.77 -3.24
C VAL A 265 -8.67 -17.62 -4.74
N GLU A 266 -8.83 -18.73 -5.48
CA GLU A 266 -9.04 -18.67 -6.93
C GLU A 266 -10.40 -18.07 -7.29
N PRO A 267 -11.53 -18.47 -6.66
CA PRO A 267 -12.82 -17.79 -6.82
C PRO A 267 -12.77 -16.30 -6.52
N PHE A 268 -12.02 -15.90 -5.46
CA PHE A 268 -11.78 -14.49 -5.16
C PHE A 268 -11.06 -13.79 -6.31
N LEU A 269 -9.95 -14.35 -6.81
CA LEU A 269 -9.17 -13.73 -7.88
C LEU A 269 -10.01 -13.54 -9.15
N LYS A 270 -10.73 -14.56 -9.58
CA LYS A 270 -11.63 -14.49 -10.75
C LYS A 270 -12.71 -13.42 -10.56
N GLY A 271 -13.45 -13.48 -9.45
CA GLY A 271 -14.52 -12.53 -9.17
C GLY A 271 -14.00 -11.08 -8.98
N PHE A 272 -12.84 -10.91 -8.37
CA PHE A 272 -12.19 -9.61 -8.25
C PHE A 272 -11.84 -9.03 -9.62
N LEU A 273 -11.19 -9.80 -10.51
CA LEU A 273 -10.75 -9.30 -11.82
C LEU A 273 -11.90 -8.90 -12.74
N GLU A 274 -13.04 -9.57 -12.62
CA GLU A 274 -14.26 -9.20 -13.36
C GLU A 274 -14.84 -7.85 -12.91
N LEU A 275 -14.79 -7.57 -11.60
CA LEU A 275 -15.39 -6.37 -11.00
C LEU A 275 -14.42 -5.20 -10.83
N ALA A 276 -13.11 -5.48 -10.77
CA ALA A 276 -12.09 -4.48 -10.54
C ALA A 276 -12.08 -3.44 -11.67
N PRO A 277 -11.94 -2.14 -11.32
CA PRO A 277 -11.91 -1.08 -12.32
C PRO A 277 -10.68 -1.18 -13.22
N THR A 278 -10.83 -0.71 -14.45
CA THR A 278 -9.71 -0.35 -15.31
C THR A 278 -8.98 0.88 -14.76
N PRO A 279 -7.79 1.23 -15.27
CA PRO A 279 -7.05 2.39 -14.82
C PRO A 279 -7.89 3.66 -14.81
N ARG A 280 -7.93 4.34 -13.67
CA ARG A 280 -8.73 5.55 -13.49
C ARG A 280 -7.95 6.81 -13.83
N ALA A 281 -8.70 7.87 -14.17
CA ALA A 281 -8.14 9.18 -14.45
C ALA A 281 -7.62 9.85 -13.15
N TYR A 282 -6.51 10.58 -13.28
CA TYR A 282 -5.96 11.46 -12.25
C TYR A 282 -6.09 12.91 -12.69
N ASN A 283 -6.39 13.82 -11.76
CA ASN A 283 -6.55 15.23 -12.09
C ASN A 283 -5.19 15.91 -12.37
N ASP A 284 -5.16 16.71 -13.42
CA ASP A 284 -4.04 17.62 -13.70
C ASP A 284 -4.21 18.92 -12.89
N CYS A 285 -3.24 19.23 -12.04
CA CYS A 285 -3.23 20.45 -11.23
C CYS A 285 -3.08 21.75 -12.05
N LEU A 286 -2.64 21.66 -13.31
CA LEU A 286 -2.48 22.84 -14.17
C LEU A 286 -3.80 23.29 -14.78
N THR A 287 -4.67 22.35 -15.09
CA THR A 287 -5.94 22.60 -15.81
C THR A 287 -7.17 22.28 -14.99
N ASP A 288 -6.99 21.63 -13.83
CA ASP A 288 -8.06 21.09 -12.96
C ASP A 288 -9.03 20.15 -13.71
N THR A 289 -8.47 19.38 -14.65
CA THR A 289 -9.23 18.41 -15.46
C THR A 289 -8.66 17.01 -15.32
N PRO A 290 -9.49 15.95 -15.43
CA PRO A 290 -9.00 14.58 -15.42
C PRO A 290 -8.17 14.27 -16.68
N VAL A 291 -7.04 13.62 -16.49
CA VAL A 291 -6.21 13.11 -17.57
C VAL A 291 -6.75 11.74 -18.00
N ASP A 292 -7.18 11.63 -19.26
CA ASP A 292 -7.70 10.38 -19.80
C ASP A 292 -6.59 9.32 -19.91
N PRO A 293 -6.71 8.16 -19.24
CA PRO A 293 -5.74 7.08 -19.34
C PRO A 293 -5.49 6.59 -20.77
N THR A 294 -6.49 6.68 -21.65
CA THR A 294 -6.43 6.22 -23.06
C THR A 294 -5.81 7.24 -24.01
N SER A 295 -5.41 8.43 -23.50
CA SER A 295 -4.69 9.42 -24.28
C SER A 295 -3.34 8.86 -24.78
N ASP A 296 -2.96 9.17 -26.02
CA ASP A 296 -1.64 8.79 -26.58
C ASP A 296 -0.47 9.46 -25.85
N SER A 297 -0.72 10.51 -25.07
CA SER A 297 0.31 11.27 -24.38
C SER A 297 0.72 10.59 -23.08
N PHE A 298 1.99 10.18 -22.98
CA PHE A 298 2.55 9.59 -21.77
C PHE A 298 2.52 10.57 -20.60
N SER A 299 2.03 10.10 -19.45
CA SER A 299 2.20 10.77 -18.18
C SER A 299 2.23 9.77 -17.02
N GLY A 300 2.89 10.14 -15.93
CA GLY A 300 2.97 9.33 -14.71
C GLY A 300 3.53 10.12 -13.54
N PHE A 301 3.42 9.57 -12.35
CA PHE A 301 3.99 10.16 -11.14
C PHE A 301 4.77 9.15 -10.30
N VAL A 302 5.78 9.65 -9.60
CA VAL A 302 6.62 8.88 -8.68
C VAL A 302 5.89 8.74 -7.34
N PHE A 303 5.51 7.53 -6.95
CA PHE A 303 4.87 7.29 -5.66
C PHE A 303 5.81 6.66 -4.62
N LYS A 304 6.90 6.05 -5.06
CA LYS A 304 7.87 5.37 -4.20
C LYS A 304 9.27 5.51 -4.77
N ILE A 305 10.26 5.64 -3.90
CA ILE A 305 11.68 5.56 -4.23
C ILE A 305 12.31 4.51 -3.31
N GLN A 306 13.18 3.70 -3.86
CA GLN A 306 13.88 2.66 -3.13
C GLN A 306 15.32 2.56 -3.59
N ALA A 307 16.25 2.57 -2.61
CA ALA A 307 17.67 2.42 -2.87
C ALA A 307 18.21 1.10 -2.30
N ASN A 308 19.37 0.67 -2.81
CA ASN A 308 20.14 -0.46 -2.30
C ASN A 308 19.36 -1.79 -2.23
N MET A 309 18.45 -2.03 -3.17
CA MET A 309 17.71 -3.30 -3.25
C MET A 309 18.64 -4.50 -3.52
N ASP A 310 19.73 -4.29 -4.24
CA ASP A 310 20.81 -5.26 -4.41
C ASP A 310 22.00 -4.85 -3.52
N LYS A 311 22.43 -5.76 -2.64
CA LYS A 311 23.58 -5.54 -1.74
C LYS A 311 24.90 -5.30 -2.51
N ASN A 312 25.00 -5.80 -3.75
CA ASN A 312 26.18 -5.67 -4.61
C ASN A 312 26.16 -4.42 -5.50
N HIS A 313 24.97 -3.84 -5.74
CA HIS A 313 24.78 -2.69 -6.58
C HIS A 313 24.08 -1.57 -5.81
N ARG A 314 24.72 -0.41 -5.72
CA ARG A 314 24.12 0.79 -5.13
C ARG A 314 23.20 1.45 -6.15
N ASP A 315 22.09 0.80 -6.44
CA ASP A 315 21.06 1.32 -7.33
C ASP A 315 19.99 2.07 -6.55
N ARG A 316 19.35 3.00 -7.21
CA ARG A 316 18.17 3.70 -6.74
C ARG A 316 17.11 3.62 -7.83
N ILE A 317 15.92 3.23 -7.45
CA ILE A 317 14.78 3.04 -8.35
C ILE A 317 13.64 3.94 -7.91
N ALA A 318 13.11 4.71 -8.85
CA ALA A 318 11.87 5.47 -8.69
C ALA A 318 10.73 4.67 -9.32
N PHE A 319 9.72 4.31 -8.52
CA PHE A 319 8.52 3.62 -9.00
C PHE A 319 7.52 4.65 -9.49
N VAL A 320 7.22 4.57 -10.77
CA VAL A 320 6.31 5.47 -11.47
C VAL A 320 5.01 4.74 -11.80
N ARG A 321 3.89 5.28 -11.34
CA ARG A 321 2.55 4.91 -11.82
C ARG A 321 2.33 5.61 -13.16
N ILE A 322 2.05 4.85 -14.21
CA ILE A 322 1.65 5.41 -15.50
C ILE A 322 0.18 5.77 -15.45
N CYS A 323 -0.14 7.05 -15.71
CA CYS A 323 -1.50 7.59 -15.64
C CYS A 323 -2.16 7.72 -17.00
N SER A 324 -1.39 7.94 -18.07
CA SER A 324 -1.91 7.98 -19.44
C SER A 324 -0.87 7.52 -20.45
N GLY A 325 -1.38 7.01 -21.57
CA GLY A 325 -0.57 6.64 -22.72
C GLY A 325 0.34 5.44 -22.50
N LYS A 326 1.46 5.46 -23.21
CA LYS A 326 2.44 4.38 -23.27
C LYS A 326 3.83 4.85 -22.86
N PHE A 327 4.48 4.10 -21.99
CA PHE A 327 5.90 4.20 -21.71
C PHE A 327 6.67 3.33 -22.72
N GLU A 328 7.76 3.88 -23.28
CA GLU A 328 8.72 3.14 -24.10
C GLU A 328 10.14 3.36 -23.54
N ARG A 329 10.90 2.28 -23.44
CA ARG A 329 12.28 2.35 -22.95
C ARG A 329 13.12 3.30 -23.83
N GLY A 330 13.77 4.26 -23.18
CA GLY A 330 14.60 5.24 -23.87
C GLY A 330 13.86 6.45 -24.41
N MET A 331 12.55 6.57 -24.17
CA MET A 331 11.78 7.74 -24.56
C MET A 331 12.27 9.02 -23.86
N GLU A 332 12.06 10.16 -24.52
CA GLU A 332 12.24 11.47 -23.89
C GLU A 332 10.98 11.88 -23.13
N ALA A 333 11.16 12.27 -21.89
CA ALA A 333 10.10 12.81 -21.04
C ALA A 333 10.50 14.17 -20.45
N TYR A 334 9.53 14.87 -19.88
CA TYR A 334 9.73 16.12 -19.18
C TYR A 334 9.44 15.90 -17.68
N HIS A 335 10.40 16.22 -16.85
CA HIS A 335 10.27 16.23 -15.39
C HIS A 335 9.71 17.58 -14.95
N MET A 336 8.49 17.59 -14.45
CA MET A 336 7.75 18.83 -14.17
C MET A 336 8.41 19.66 -13.05
N GLN A 337 8.70 19.05 -11.91
CA GLN A 337 9.28 19.73 -10.75
C GLN A 337 10.73 20.18 -11.03
N GLY A 338 11.49 19.35 -11.72
CA GLY A 338 12.88 19.69 -12.13
C GLY A 338 12.98 20.59 -13.36
N LYS A 339 11.86 20.91 -14.02
CA LYS A 339 11.78 21.78 -15.23
C LYS A 339 12.77 21.42 -16.33
N LYS A 340 13.02 20.13 -16.52
CA LYS A 340 14.04 19.64 -17.49
C LYS A 340 13.55 18.43 -18.26
N LYS A 341 14.09 18.28 -19.47
CA LYS A 341 13.96 17.04 -20.25
C LYS A 341 14.90 15.98 -19.70
N LEU A 342 14.46 14.75 -19.72
CA LEU A 342 15.26 13.59 -19.33
C LEU A 342 14.91 12.39 -20.23
N LYS A 343 15.85 11.46 -20.33
CA LYS A 343 15.66 10.21 -21.06
C LYS A 343 15.37 9.08 -20.07
N LEU A 344 14.24 8.40 -20.26
CA LEU A 344 13.84 7.25 -19.44
C LEU A 344 14.57 5.99 -19.95
N ALA A 345 15.86 5.86 -19.57
CA ALA A 345 16.77 4.91 -20.22
C ALA A 345 16.47 3.44 -19.89
N THR A 346 16.04 3.15 -18.67
CA THR A 346 15.80 1.77 -18.19
C THR A 346 14.53 1.72 -17.40
N GLY A 347 13.56 0.96 -17.89
CA GLY A 347 12.37 0.57 -17.15
C GLY A 347 12.56 -0.85 -16.62
N THR A 348 12.19 -1.10 -15.36
CA THR A 348 12.15 -2.44 -14.78
C THR A 348 10.78 -2.70 -14.19
N SER A 349 10.26 -3.91 -14.39
CA SER A 349 9.13 -4.43 -13.62
C SER A 349 9.64 -5.43 -12.59
N MET A 350 8.90 -5.59 -11.50
CA MET A 350 9.18 -6.59 -10.50
C MET A 350 8.26 -7.79 -10.77
N MET A 351 8.83 -8.86 -11.29
CA MET A 351 8.13 -10.13 -11.49
C MET A 351 8.61 -11.12 -10.42
N ALA A 352 7.84 -11.26 -9.35
CA ALA A 352 8.19 -12.12 -8.22
C ALA A 352 9.63 -11.83 -7.72
N ASP A 353 10.56 -12.77 -7.81
CA ASP A 353 11.96 -12.63 -7.37
C ASP A 353 12.86 -11.93 -8.40
N ASP A 354 12.41 -11.74 -9.66
CA ASP A 354 13.25 -11.28 -10.75
C ASP A 354 12.89 -9.85 -11.21
N ARG A 355 13.92 -9.04 -11.48
CA ARG A 355 13.78 -7.76 -12.18
C ARG A 355 13.78 -8.02 -13.68
N ALA A 356 12.66 -7.83 -14.33
CA ALA A 356 12.59 -7.88 -15.79
C ALA A 356 12.75 -6.47 -16.38
N ILE A 357 13.52 -6.37 -17.46
CA ILE A 357 13.59 -5.13 -18.24
C ILE A 357 12.26 -4.98 -18.98
N VAL A 358 11.66 -3.81 -18.86
CA VAL A 358 10.40 -3.45 -19.51
C VAL A 358 10.71 -2.56 -20.70
N ASP A 359 10.35 -3.00 -21.89
CA ASP A 359 10.47 -2.19 -23.10
C ASP A 359 9.26 -1.28 -23.30
N GLU A 360 8.08 -1.74 -22.90
CA GLU A 360 6.80 -1.04 -23.03
C GLU A 360 5.93 -1.25 -21.79
N ALA A 361 5.22 -0.20 -21.37
CA ALA A 361 4.20 -0.27 -20.33
C ALA A 361 3.11 0.77 -20.58
N TYR A 362 1.93 0.57 -20.02
CA TYR A 362 0.73 1.33 -20.38
C TYR A 362 0.10 1.97 -19.13
N ALA A 363 -0.82 2.90 -19.34
CA ALA A 363 -1.60 3.45 -18.23
C ALA A 363 -2.20 2.31 -17.38
N GLY A 364 -1.99 2.40 -16.08
CA GLY A 364 -2.29 1.31 -15.15
C GLY A 364 -1.05 0.59 -14.62
N ASP A 365 0.00 0.46 -15.44
CA ASP A 365 1.22 -0.23 -15.02
C ASP A 365 2.09 0.62 -14.07
N ILE A 366 2.98 -0.09 -13.39
CA ILE A 366 4.01 0.50 -12.55
C ILE A 366 5.37 0.12 -13.10
N VAL A 367 6.20 1.13 -13.35
CA VAL A 367 7.55 0.96 -13.88
C VAL A 367 8.58 1.49 -12.90
N GLY A 368 9.58 0.70 -12.57
CA GLY A 368 10.75 1.14 -11.83
C GLY A 368 11.75 1.81 -12.78
N LEU A 369 12.00 3.09 -12.60
CA LEU A 369 13.00 3.84 -13.36
C LEU A 369 14.29 3.92 -12.57
N PHE A 370 15.43 3.64 -13.21
CA PHE A 370 16.73 3.94 -12.61
C PHE A 370 16.83 5.44 -12.31
N ASP A 371 17.14 5.77 -11.06
CA ASP A 371 17.19 7.14 -10.58
C ASP A 371 18.59 7.52 -10.09
N PRO A 372 19.31 8.38 -10.81
CA PRO A 372 20.61 8.90 -10.36
C PRO A 372 20.49 9.95 -9.22
N GLY A 373 19.34 10.07 -8.55
CA GLY A 373 19.08 11.04 -7.51
C GLY A 373 18.33 12.30 -8.00
N ILE A 374 17.56 12.14 -9.08
CA ILE A 374 16.83 13.25 -9.72
C ILE A 374 15.39 13.35 -9.19
N PHE A 375 14.76 12.21 -8.90
CA PHE A 375 13.36 12.15 -8.54
C PHE A 375 13.12 12.30 -7.05
N SER A 376 11.97 12.86 -6.73
CA SER A 376 11.36 12.89 -5.40
C SER A 376 9.98 12.24 -5.47
N ILE A 377 9.48 11.75 -4.33
CA ILE A 377 8.11 11.24 -4.22
C ILE A 377 7.14 12.38 -4.52
N GLY A 378 6.15 12.11 -5.39
CA GLY A 378 5.19 13.09 -5.89
C GLY A 378 5.61 13.78 -7.19
N ASP A 379 6.82 13.54 -7.71
CA ASP A 379 7.25 14.13 -8.98
C ASP A 379 6.45 13.58 -10.15
N THR A 380 6.13 14.45 -11.10
CA THR A 380 5.44 14.11 -12.34
C THR A 380 6.42 14.03 -13.52
N VAL A 381 6.29 12.99 -14.31
CA VAL A 381 6.96 12.83 -15.60
C VAL A 381 5.91 12.72 -16.71
N CYS A 382 6.09 13.47 -17.80
CA CYS A 382 5.11 13.51 -18.88
C CYS A 382 5.77 13.75 -20.24
N ALA A 383 5.00 13.61 -21.30
CA ALA A 383 5.45 13.99 -22.63
C ALA A 383 5.75 15.50 -22.71
N ALA A 384 6.89 15.87 -23.31
CA ALA A 384 7.34 17.27 -23.35
C ALA A 384 6.37 18.22 -24.10
N LYS A 385 5.57 17.66 -25.03
CA LYS A 385 4.60 18.42 -25.84
C LYS A 385 3.27 18.64 -25.11
N ASN A 386 2.89 17.74 -24.21
CA ASN A 386 1.65 17.80 -23.45
C ASN A 386 1.98 17.71 -21.96
N LYS A 387 2.21 18.85 -21.33
CA LYS A 387 2.63 18.94 -19.94
C LYS A 387 1.42 18.83 -19.02
N VAL A 388 1.48 17.89 -18.10
CA VAL A 388 0.51 17.69 -17.02
C VAL A 388 1.28 17.65 -15.71
N GLN A 389 0.62 17.99 -14.60
CA GLN A 389 1.19 17.91 -13.26
C GLN A 389 0.19 17.28 -12.31
N PHE A 390 0.55 16.13 -11.75
CA PHE A 390 -0.30 15.48 -10.75
C PHE A 390 -0.12 16.09 -9.36
N PRO A 391 -1.15 15.98 -8.48
CA PRO A 391 -1.06 16.46 -7.10
C PRO A 391 0.14 15.84 -6.37
N SER A 392 0.80 16.64 -5.56
CA SER A 392 1.85 16.13 -4.67
C SER A 392 1.27 15.14 -3.67
N ILE A 393 2.07 14.14 -3.29
CA ILE A 393 1.68 13.20 -2.25
C ILE A 393 1.95 13.86 -0.89
N PRO A 394 0.94 14.02 -0.03
CA PRO A 394 1.11 14.65 1.26
C PRO A 394 2.01 13.82 2.18
N MET A 395 2.81 14.49 2.98
CA MET A 395 3.59 13.87 4.05
C MET A 395 2.81 13.94 5.36
N PHE A 396 2.81 12.86 6.12
CA PHE A 396 2.21 12.84 7.46
C PHE A 396 3.12 13.54 8.46
N ALA A 397 2.51 14.27 9.40
CA ALA A 397 3.26 14.82 10.51
C ALA A 397 3.82 13.68 11.38
N PRO A 398 5.13 13.68 11.71
CA PRO A 398 5.67 12.73 12.65
C PRO A 398 5.07 12.90 14.05
N GLU A 399 4.92 11.77 14.74
CA GLU A 399 4.41 11.74 16.11
C GLU A 399 5.53 11.56 17.14
N MET A 400 6.71 11.11 16.72
CA MET A 400 7.86 10.85 17.57
C MET A 400 9.13 11.48 16.98
N PHE A 401 9.98 12.00 17.84
CA PHE A 401 11.21 12.67 17.46
C PHE A 401 12.40 12.13 18.22
N ALA A 402 13.53 11.98 17.53
CA ALA A 402 14.79 11.60 18.14
C ALA A 402 15.96 12.33 17.47
N LYS A 403 16.97 12.65 18.28
CA LYS A 403 18.26 13.13 17.80
C LYS A 403 19.13 11.93 17.45
N ILE A 404 19.62 11.89 16.22
CA ILE A 404 20.45 10.80 15.70
C ILE A 404 21.85 11.35 15.39
N SER A 405 22.87 10.66 15.89
CA SER A 405 24.27 11.00 15.65
C SER A 405 25.10 9.73 15.42
N GLN A 406 26.13 9.84 14.59
CA GLN A 406 27.07 8.73 14.37
C GLN A 406 27.93 8.48 15.62
N VAL A 407 28.20 7.21 15.92
CA VAL A 407 29.09 6.83 17.00
C VAL A 407 30.55 7.11 16.61
N ASN A 408 30.91 6.80 15.36
CA ASN A 408 32.26 7.03 14.84
C ASN A 408 32.29 8.24 13.91
N THR A 409 32.97 9.31 14.32
CA THR A 409 33.11 10.57 13.57
C THR A 409 33.79 10.41 12.21
N LEU A 410 34.64 9.38 12.03
CA LEU A 410 35.30 9.09 10.75
C LEU A 410 34.29 8.63 9.68
N LYS A 411 33.12 8.15 10.07
CA LYS A 411 32.06 7.70 9.17
C LYS A 411 31.03 8.79 8.82
N ARG A 412 31.36 10.07 9.04
CA ARG A 412 30.48 11.21 8.79
C ARG A 412 29.90 11.22 7.37
N LYS A 413 30.73 10.98 6.34
CA LYS A 413 30.26 10.98 4.93
C LYS A 413 29.22 9.89 4.68
N GLN A 414 29.45 8.70 5.22
CA GLN A 414 28.52 7.57 5.10
C GLN A 414 27.21 7.85 5.86
N PHE A 415 27.32 8.44 7.07
CA PHE A 415 26.16 8.86 7.87
C PHE A 415 25.27 9.85 7.11
N VAL A 416 25.86 10.96 6.64
CA VAL A 416 25.10 11.99 5.90
C VAL A 416 24.44 11.37 4.67
N LYS A 417 25.20 10.60 3.87
CA LYS A 417 24.66 9.94 2.68
C LYS A 417 23.53 8.98 3.02
N GLY A 418 23.67 8.14 4.06
CA GLY A 418 22.64 7.21 4.49
C GLY A 418 21.38 7.92 4.95
N MET A 419 21.52 8.96 5.77
CA MET A 419 20.39 9.75 6.24
C MET A 419 19.63 10.40 5.08
N GLU A 420 20.33 11.05 4.15
CA GLU A 420 19.72 11.70 2.98
C GLU A 420 18.99 10.70 2.10
N GLN A 421 19.56 9.53 1.81
CA GLN A 421 18.91 8.52 0.99
C GLN A 421 17.66 7.95 1.66
N LEU A 422 17.72 7.62 2.95
CA LEU A 422 16.58 7.10 3.70
C LEU A 422 15.44 8.12 3.82
N ALA A 423 15.77 9.42 3.93
CA ALA A 423 14.77 10.48 3.89
C ALA A 423 14.14 10.64 2.50
N GLN A 424 14.92 10.52 1.43
CA GLN A 424 14.41 10.59 0.06
C GLN A 424 13.52 9.39 -0.32
N GLU A 425 13.74 8.23 0.29
CA GLU A 425 12.83 7.08 0.19
C GLU A 425 11.54 7.30 0.99
N GLY A 426 11.49 8.32 1.84
CA GLY A 426 10.38 8.60 2.74
C GLY A 426 10.28 7.62 3.92
N ALA A 427 11.33 6.87 4.22
CA ALA A 427 11.38 5.98 5.38
C ALA A 427 11.35 6.75 6.70
N ILE A 428 11.89 7.97 6.70
CA ILE A 428 11.99 8.90 7.82
C ILE A 428 11.87 10.34 7.31
N GLN A 429 11.56 11.26 8.21
CA GLN A 429 11.67 12.70 7.96
C GLN A 429 12.86 13.27 8.75
N ILE A 430 13.66 14.10 8.08
CA ILE A 430 14.85 14.71 8.67
C ILE A 430 14.65 16.20 8.85
N PHE A 431 15.01 16.66 10.03
CA PHE A 431 14.99 18.07 10.41
C PHE A 431 16.38 18.48 10.95
N ARG A 432 16.72 19.73 10.72
CA ARG A 432 17.93 20.35 11.24
C ARG A 432 17.56 21.54 12.11
N GLU A 433 18.34 21.80 13.14
CA GLU A 433 18.30 23.06 13.86
C GLU A 433 18.69 24.20 12.90
N LEU A 434 18.01 25.33 12.98
CA LEU A 434 18.29 26.48 12.11
C LEU A 434 19.77 26.88 12.17
N GLY A 435 20.42 26.86 11.01
CA GLY A 435 21.86 27.23 10.90
C GLY A 435 22.84 26.13 11.29
N SER A 436 22.39 24.92 11.61
CA SER A 436 23.26 23.79 11.93
C SER A 436 23.50 22.86 10.73
N GLY A 437 24.60 22.09 10.80
CA GLY A 437 24.95 21.10 9.78
C GLY A 437 24.31 19.73 10.03
N MET A 438 24.64 18.75 9.17
CA MET A 438 24.17 17.35 9.22
C MET A 438 24.99 16.46 10.17
N GLU A 439 25.65 17.01 11.19
CA GLU A 439 26.46 16.22 12.14
C GLU A 439 25.60 15.50 13.16
N SER A 440 24.47 16.10 13.49
CA SER A 440 23.46 15.58 14.38
C SER A 440 22.12 16.08 13.88
N VAL A 441 21.27 15.15 13.48
CA VAL A 441 19.97 15.45 12.87
C VAL A 441 18.84 15.03 13.79
N ILE A 442 17.74 15.74 13.70
CA ILE A 442 16.47 15.34 14.29
C ILE A 442 15.74 14.51 13.27
N VAL A 443 15.33 13.33 13.68
CA VAL A 443 14.50 12.42 12.89
C VAL A 443 13.10 12.42 13.46
N GLY A 444 12.12 12.64 12.58
CA GLY A 444 10.72 12.43 12.86
C GLY A 444 10.25 11.11 12.28
N ALA A 445 9.44 10.38 13.02
CA ALA A 445 8.85 9.11 12.66
C ALA A 445 7.41 9.01 13.19
N VAL A 446 6.60 8.15 12.57
CA VAL A 446 5.24 7.85 13.05
C VAL A 446 5.30 6.91 14.26
N GLY A 447 6.29 5.99 14.30
CA GLY A 447 6.41 5.04 15.39
C GLY A 447 7.83 4.54 15.63
N VAL A 448 7.98 3.77 16.70
CA VAL A 448 9.29 3.29 17.20
C VAL A 448 10.01 2.38 16.22
N LEU A 449 9.25 1.54 15.50
CA LEU A 449 9.85 0.60 14.54
C LEU A 449 10.58 1.31 13.38
N GLN A 450 10.14 2.50 12.97
CA GLN A 450 10.86 3.27 11.95
C GLN A 450 12.28 3.65 12.40
N PHE A 451 12.48 3.97 13.68
CA PHE A 451 13.82 4.23 14.21
C PHE A 451 14.68 2.95 14.23
N GLU A 452 14.11 1.80 14.57
CA GLU A 452 14.85 0.54 14.58
C GLU A 452 15.25 0.13 13.16
N VAL A 453 14.35 0.30 12.19
CA VAL A 453 14.65 0.10 10.76
C VAL A 453 15.75 1.05 10.29
N LEU A 454 15.68 2.33 10.67
CA LEU A 454 16.72 3.32 10.38
C LEU A 454 18.09 2.87 10.90
N GLU A 455 18.17 2.50 12.19
CA GLU A 455 19.43 2.07 12.83
C GLU A 455 20.00 0.82 12.13
N GLN A 456 19.17 -0.16 11.83
CA GLN A 456 19.59 -1.39 11.15
C GLN A 456 20.02 -1.14 9.70
N ARG A 457 19.30 -0.32 8.95
CA ARG A 457 19.67 0.05 7.58
C ARG A 457 20.97 0.84 7.53
N LEU A 458 21.17 1.82 8.43
CA LEU A 458 22.43 2.56 8.53
C LEU A 458 23.61 1.62 8.83
N LYS A 459 23.42 0.65 9.69
CA LYS A 459 24.44 -0.34 10.02
C LYS A 459 24.73 -1.29 8.84
N ASN A 460 23.69 -1.86 8.23
CA ASN A 460 23.86 -2.92 7.22
C ASN A 460 24.23 -2.38 5.84
N GLU A 461 23.63 -1.25 5.41
CA GLU A 461 23.82 -0.70 4.06
C GLU A 461 24.96 0.33 3.99
N TYR A 462 25.17 1.10 5.08
CA TYR A 462 26.17 2.19 5.11
C TYR A 462 27.32 1.92 6.06
N ASN A 463 27.27 0.81 6.82
CA ASN A 463 28.28 0.47 7.83
C ASN A 463 28.46 1.57 8.88
N VAL A 464 27.34 2.18 9.34
CA VAL A 464 27.32 3.28 10.31
C VAL A 464 26.53 2.87 11.54
N GLU A 465 27.17 2.88 12.69
CA GLU A 465 26.47 2.77 13.97
C GLU A 465 26.09 4.16 14.48
N VAL A 466 24.87 4.28 14.97
CA VAL A 466 24.31 5.54 15.44
C VAL A 466 23.89 5.47 16.90
N ARG A 467 23.83 6.64 17.53
CA ARG A 467 23.24 6.84 18.85
C ARG A 467 21.92 7.57 18.68
N ARG A 468 20.87 7.04 19.25
CA ARG A 468 19.53 7.63 19.30
C ARG A 468 19.28 8.23 20.68
N GLN A 469 18.80 9.46 20.71
CA GLN A 469 18.32 10.16 21.89
C GLN A 469 16.90 10.65 21.64
N GLY A 470 15.92 10.09 22.34
CA GLY A 470 14.52 10.53 22.25
C GLY A 470 14.36 12.00 22.62
N LEU A 471 13.46 12.70 21.92
CA LEU A 471 13.10 14.09 22.18
C LEU A 471 11.64 14.17 22.65
N PRO A 472 11.28 15.13 23.52
CA PRO A 472 9.96 15.21 24.13
C PRO A 472 8.91 15.88 23.25
N TYR A 473 9.17 16.06 21.95
CA TYR A 473 8.24 16.71 21.03
C TYR A 473 7.20 15.70 20.53
N SER A 474 5.97 16.16 20.38
CA SER A 474 4.84 15.37 19.87
C SER A 474 4.05 16.10 18.78
N ILE A 475 4.29 17.39 18.57
CA ILE A 475 3.56 18.23 17.63
C ILE A 475 4.55 18.95 16.74
N ILE A 476 4.33 18.90 15.44
CA ILE A 476 5.07 19.65 14.43
C ILE A 476 4.12 20.55 13.66
N ARG A 477 4.57 21.77 13.34
CA ARG A 477 3.82 22.72 12.49
C ARG A 477 4.77 23.39 11.51
N TRP A 478 4.34 23.55 10.28
CA TRP A 478 5.03 24.31 9.25
C TRP A 478 4.72 25.79 9.40
N VAL A 479 5.73 26.64 9.25
CA VAL A 479 5.52 28.08 9.14
C VAL A 479 5.03 28.37 7.72
N ALA A 480 3.75 28.77 7.60
CA ALA A 480 3.09 28.95 6.30
C ALA A 480 3.53 30.24 5.59
N ASN A 481 3.93 31.25 6.38
CA ASN A 481 4.35 32.57 5.88
C ASN A 481 5.80 32.95 6.31
N PRO A 482 6.82 32.14 5.94
CA PRO A 482 8.19 32.30 6.41
C PRO A 482 8.88 33.59 5.91
N GLU A 483 8.34 34.25 4.90
CA GLU A 483 8.85 35.51 4.37
C GLU A 483 8.32 36.74 5.16
N GLU A 484 7.23 36.57 5.90
CA GLU A 484 6.59 37.64 6.68
C GLU A 484 7.03 37.65 8.14
N VAL A 485 7.58 36.53 8.64
CA VAL A 485 7.99 36.38 10.05
C VAL A 485 9.47 36.01 10.17
N ASP A 486 10.15 36.63 11.11
CA ASP A 486 11.53 36.26 11.48
C ASP A 486 11.51 35.10 12.47
N VAL A 487 11.54 33.86 11.94
CA VAL A 487 11.39 32.62 12.73
C VAL A 487 12.39 32.54 13.91
N PRO A 488 13.67 32.93 13.81
CA PRO A 488 14.58 33.04 14.95
C PRO A 488 14.10 33.95 16.08
N LYS A 489 13.34 35.01 15.79
CA LYS A 489 12.89 36.01 16.76
C LYS A 489 11.48 35.79 17.29
N LEU A 490 10.78 34.75 16.86
CA LEU A 490 9.46 34.42 17.39
C LEU A 490 9.48 34.28 18.91
N ASN A 491 8.44 34.81 19.56
CA ASN A 491 8.24 34.66 21.00
C ASN A 491 7.62 33.31 21.30
N LEU A 492 8.46 32.34 21.61
CA LEU A 492 8.07 30.94 21.85
C LEU A 492 8.53 30.51 23.25
N THR A 493 7.89 29.47 23.76
CA THR A 493 8.33 28.84 25.02
C THR A 493 9.73 28.24 24.86
N HIS A 494 10.45 28.09 25.97
CA HIS A 494 11.80 27.47 25.99
C HIS A 494 11.76 26.04 25.42
N ASP A 495 10.64 25.33 25.56
CA ASP A 495 10.45 23.94 25.11
C ASP A 495 9.97 23.83 23.64
N THR A 496 9.98 24.94 22.89
CA THR A 496 9.67 24.94 21.45
C THR A 496 10.95 24.97 20.66
N TYR A 497 11.07 24.06 19.68
CA TYR A 497 12.28 23.91 18.88
C TYR A 497 12.07 24.38 17.44
N ARG A 498 13.00 25.17 16.94
CA ARG A 498 12.97 25.72 15.57
C ARG A 498 13.83 24.86 14.67
N VAL A 499 13.23 24.31 13.63
CA VAL A 499 13.91 23.42 12.71
C VAL A 499 13.62 23.78 11.26
N GLU A 500 14.44 23.26 10.37
CA GLU A 500 14.18 23.25 8.92
C GLU A 500 14.26 21.82 8.40
N ASN A 501 13.44 21.50 7.40
CA ASN A 501 13.51 20.22 6.73
C ASN A 501 14.51 20.23 5.57
N MET A 502 14.64 19.10 4.86
CA MET A 502 15.55 18.95 3.72
C MET A 502 15.20 19.85 2.52
N ARG A 503 14.00 20.43 2.47
CA ARG A 503 13.57 21.38 1.43
C ARG A 503 13.83 22.85 1.84
N GLY A 504 14.35 23.08 3.04
CA GLY A 504 14.57 24.44 3.58
C GLY A 504 13.30 25.08 4.15
N GLU A 505 12.20 24.33 4.27
CA GLU A 505 10.98 24.82 4.92
C GLU A 505 11.24 24.94 6.43
N LYS A 506 10.74 26.01 7.04
CA LYS A 506 10.89 26.28 8.48
C LYS A 506 9.71 25.68 9.24
N LEU A 507 10.01 25.01 10.35
CA LEU A 507 9.03 24.31 11.16
C LEU A 507 9.31 24.56 12.66
N LEU A 508 8.24 24.35 13.44
CA LEU A 508 8.30 24.43 14.91
C LEU A 508 7.87 23.09 15.50
N LEU A 509 8.67 22.58 16.45
CA LEU A 509 8.35 21.39 17.24
C LEU A 509 7.89 21.82 18.63
N PHE A 510 6.74 21.31 19.06
CA PHE A 510 6.13 21.60 20.36
C PHE A 510 6.01 20.33 21.19
N THR A 511 6.18 20.48 22.51
CA THR A 511 6.01 19.38 23.47
C THR A 511 4.55 19.16 23.88
N SER A 512 3.67 20.15 23.67
CA SER A 512 2.27 20.10 24.06
C SER A 512 1.40 21.08 23.26
N GLU A 513 0.09 20.86 23.25
CA GLU A 513 -0.91 21.79 22.70
C GLU A 513 -0.88 23.17 23.38
N TRP A 514 -0.52 23.22 24.67
CA TRP A 514 -0.38 24.48 25.38
C TRP A 514 0.76 25.34 24.76
N ASN A 515 1.93 24.73 24.49
CA ASN A 515 3.05 25.44 23.86
C ASN A 515 2.73 25.92 22.45
N LEU A 516 1.94 25.13 21.71
CA LEU A 516 1.46 25.54 20.39
C LEU A 516 0.55 26.78 20.49
N ARG A 517 -0.44 26.77 21.38
CA ARG A 517 -1.33 27.90 21.59
C ARG A 517 -0.57 29.15 22.04
N TYR A 518 0.35 28.99 23.00
CA TYR A 518 1.22 30.09 23.43
C TYR A 518 1.96 30.72 22.25
N GLY A 519 2.55 29.92 21.37
CA GLY A 519 3.25 30.39 20.17
C GLY A 519 2.36 31.20 19.23
N ILE A 520 1.11 30.75 19.01
CA ILE A 520 0.13 31.46 18.17
C ILE A 520 -0.30 32.78 18.84
N GLU A 521 -0.65 32.77 20.12
CA GLU A 521 -1.14 33.95 20.86
C GLU A 521 -0.09 35.07 20.96
N HIS A 522 1.19 34.70 21.09
CA HIS A 522 2.27 35.68 21.28
C HIS A 522 2.98 36.11 19.98
N ASN A 523 2.53 35.59 18.84
CA ASN A 523 3.02 35.97 17.51
C ASN A 523 1.84 36.16 16.54
N PRO A 524 1.14 37.29 16.57
CA PRO A 524 -0.11 37.49 15.80
C PRO A 524 0.03 37.36 14.29
N ASN A 525 1.24 37.53 13.76
CA ASN A 525 1.51 37.42 12.33
C ASN A 525 2.03 36.02 11.93
N LEU A 526 2.12 35.07 12.88
CA LEU A 526 2.59 33.72 12.60
C LEU A 526 1.42 32.85 12.10
N GLU A 527 1.57 32.34 10.90
CA GLU A 527 0.66 31.35 10.34
C GLU A 527 1.30 29.96 10.38
N LEU A 528 0.60 29.01 11.01
CA LEU A 528 1.03 27.62 11.15
C LEU A 528 0.10 26.68 10.40
N SER A 529 0.70 25.74 9.64
CA SER A 529 -0.01 24.67 8.95
C SER A 529 0.32 23.30 9.57
N GLU A 530 -0.65 22.41 9.56
CA GLU A 530 -0.45 20.99 9.93
C GLU A 530 0.28 20.20 8.85
N PHE A 531 0.28 20.71 7.63
CA PHE A 531 0.89 20.07 6.46
C PHE A 531 1.92 21.02 5.85
N GLY A 532 3.02 20.45 5.30
CA GLY A 532 3.95 21.19 4.45
C GLY A 532 3.21 21.81 3.24
N ASN A 533 3.87 22.70 2.50
CA ASN A 533 3.29 23.42 1.34
C ASN A 533 2.72 22.46 0.28
N VAL A 534 1.62 21.82 0.63
CA VAL A 534 0.71 21.14 -0.30
C VAL A 534 -0.42 22.14 -0.52
N SER A 535 -0.41 22.82 -1.65
CA SER A 535 -1.57 23.62 -2.04
C SER A 535 -2.74 22.65 -2.27
N PHE A 536 -3.50 22.37 -1.21
CA PHE A 536 -4.85 21.90 -1.35
C PHE A 536 -5.68 23.14 -1.78
N LYS A 537 -5.78 23.38 -3.06
CA LYS A 537 -6.85 24.19 -3.64
C LYS A 537 -7.88 23.27 -4.20
#